data_eb94704966b9f810e2e1150c5ea875b7
#
_entry.id   eb94704966b9f810e2e1150c5ea875b7
#
_cell.length_a   1.000
_cell.length_b   1.000
_cell.length_c   1.000
_cell.angle_alpha   90.00
_cell.angle_beta   90.00
_cell.angle_gamma   90.00
#
_symmetry.space_group_name_H-M   'P 1'
#
loop_
_entity.id
_entity.type
_entity.pdbx_description
1 polymer ?
#
loop_
_entity_poly.entity_id
_entity_poly.type
_entity_poly.pdbx_seq_one_letter_code
_entity_poly.pdbx_strand_id
1 'polypeptide(L)'
;ADFRMERAEDFHLYDHFFDNLLRQKAHTLSPAEESLLAKTAELGGAPQNIFTMLNDADMRFGDITDADGDKVPLTKGRYVTFLESSDRRVRKEAFQTLYASYLKQKNTLAATYAASVKSDVFFASARKYDSARAMALYDDNIPLSVYDNLIETVHANLHLMHRYVALRKKLLGLDEVHMYDLYAPLVDDVDVKITFEEAKETVEKALAVMGKKYTDALHYGMNAG
;
A
#
# COMPACT_ATOMS: atom_id res chain seq x y z
N ALA A 1 -21.70 -7.49 36.77
CA ALA A 1 -22.13 -8.85 36.46
C ALA A 1 -21.44 -9.26 35.18
N ASP A 2 -20.70 -10.36 35.25
CA ASP A 2 -19.97 -10.86 34.11
C ASP A 2 -20.96 -11.54 33.16
N PHE A 3 -21.33 -10.85 32.12
CA PHE A 3 -22.32 -11.30 31.12
C PHE A 3 -21.95 -12.67 30.50
N ARG A 4 -20.67 -13.06 30.59
CA ARG A 4 -20.16 -14.35 30.12
C ARG A 4 -20.65 -15.53 30.96
N MET A 5 -20.96 -15.34 32.23
CA MET A 5 -21.26 -16.46 33.12
C MET A 5 -22.69 -16.99 33.04
N GLU A 6 -23.63 -16.19 32.54
CA GLU A 6 -25.06 -16.58 32.57
C GLU A 6 -25.54 -17.35 31.31
N ARG A 7 -24.81 -17.32 30.19
CA ARG A 7 -25.20 -17.98 28.93
C ARG A 7 -24.01 -18.47 28.12
N ALA A 8 -23.05 -19.11 28.75
CA ALA A 8 -21.76 -19.46 28.13
C ALA A 8 -21.88 -20.34 26.86
N GLU A 9 -22.86 -21.23 26.79
CA GLU A 9 -22.99 -22.15 25.64
C GLU A 9 -23.62 -21.50 24.40
N ASP A 10 -24.50 -20.50 24.56
CA ASP A 10 -25.21 -19.89 23.44
C ASP A 10 -24.38 -18.83 22.68
N PHE A 11 -23.29 -18.33 23.26
CA PHE A 11 -22.55 -17.18 22.75
C PHE A 11 -21.11 -17.47 22.32
N HIS A 12 -20.64 -18.70 22.33
CA HIS A 12 -19.28 -19.06 21.90
C HIS A 12 -18.93 -18.57 20.48
N LEU A 13 -19.91 -18.49 19.60
CA LEU A 13 -19.74 -17.95 18.26
C LEU A 13 -19.28 -16.46 18.29
N TYR A 14 -19.59 -15.76 19.35
CA TYR A 14 -19.29 -14.32 19.53
C TYR A 14 -18.15 -14.04 20.52
N ASP A 15 -17.45 -15.06 21.00
CA ASP A 15 -16.37 -14.89 22.00
C ASP A 15 -15.34 -13.87 21.56
N HIS A 16 -14.87 -13.97 20.30
CA HIS A 16 -13.91 -13.01 19.74
C HIS A 16 -14.45 -11.57 19.71
N PHE A 17 -15.71 -11.39 19.35
CA PHE A 17 -16.37 -10.08 19.36
C PHE A 17 -16.42 -9.48 20.77
N PHE A 18 -16.85 -10.29 21.75
CA PHE A 18 -16.92 -9.84 23.14
C PHE A 18 -15.54 -9.56 23.74
N ASP A 19 -14.53 -10.35 23.41
CA ASP A 19 -13.16 -10.11 23.82
C ASP A 19 -12.65 -8.77 23.29
N ASN A 20 -12.86 -8.47 22.02
CA ASN A 20 -12.50 -7.19 21.44
C ASN A 20 -13.23 -6.03 22.11
N LEU A 21 -14.55 -6.15 22.32
CA LEU A 21 -15.35 -5.14 22.98
C LEU A 21 -14.87 -4.85 24.40
N LEU A 22 -14.59 -5.89 25.18
CA LEU A 22 -14.11 -5.75 26.54
C LEU A 22 -12.69 -5.14 26.59
N ARG A 23 -11.84 -5.51 25.64
CA ARG A 23 -10.48 -4.96 25.52
C ARG A 23 -10.52 -3.47 25.20
N GLN A 24 -11.39 -3.05 24.26
CA GLN A 24 -11.58 -1.64 23.88
C GLN A 24 -12.09 -0.76 24.99
N LYS A 25 -12.74 -1.33 26.00
CA LYS A 25 -13.30 -0.58 27.14
C LYS A 25 -12.23 0.26 27.89
N ALA A 26 -11.00 -0.18 27.94
CA ALA A 26 -9.90 0.56 28.57
C ALA A 26 -9.58 1.89 27.86
N HIS A 27 -9.90 1.96 26.56
CA HIS A 27 -9.62 3.08 25.66
C HIS A 27 -10.88 3.84 25.24
N THR A 28 -12.04 3.48 25.83
CA THR A 28 -13.29 4.20 25.66
C THR A 28 -13.39 5.29 26.73
N LEU A 29 -13.66 6.51 26.29
CA LEU A 29 -13.73 7.68 27.15
C LEU A 29 -15.18 7.92 27.65
N SER A 30 -15.41 9.03 28.37
CA SER A 30 -16.76 9.44 28.74
C SER A 30 -17.57 9.84 27.50
N PRO A 31 -18.91 9.77 27.53
CA PRO A 31 -19.76 10.15 26.39
C PRO A 31 -19.49 11.56 25.86
N ALA A 32 -19.15 12.50 26.73
CA ALA A 32 -18.84 13.88 26.35
C ALA A 32 -17.51 13.97 25.58
N GLU A 33 -16.48 13.26 26.06
CA GLU A 33 -15.17 13.19 25.39
C GLU A 33 -15.25 12.44 24.06
N GLU A 34 -15.98 11.31 23.99
CA GLU A 34 -16.21 10.59 22.73
C GLU A 34 -16.95 11.46 21.72
N SER A 35 -17.96 12.21 22.14
CA SER A 35 -18.68 13.17 21.27
C SER A 35 -17.76 14.27 20.75
N LEU A 36 -16.83 14.74 21.56
CA LEU A 36 -15.83 15.73 21.15
C LEU A 36 -14.82 15.14 20.14
N LEU A 37 -14.27 13.95 20.44
CA LEU A 37 -13.37 13.26 19.53
C LEU A 37 -14.02 12.91 18.19
N ALA A 38 -15.29 12.51 18.18
CA ALA A 38 -16.04 12.26 16.96
C ALA A 38 -16.11 13.50 16.06
N LYS A 39 -16.25 14.70 16.65
CA LYS A 39 -16.24 15.98 15.90
C LYS A 39 -14.87 16.33 15.33
N THR A 40 -13.78 15.81 15.88
CA THR A 40 -12.43 16.04 15.38
C THR A 40 -11.99 15.03 14.32
N ALA A 41 -12.77 13.98 14.06
CA ALA A 41 -12.41 12.91 13.12
C ALA A 41 -12.13 13.43 11.70
N GLU A 42 -12.97 14.37 11.23
CA GLU A 42 -12.78 15.00 9.91
C GLU A 42 -11.50 15.82 9.84
N LEU A 43 -11.14 16.52 10.92
CA LEU A 43 -9.88 17.26 11.00
C LEU A 43 -8.68 16.30 11.00
N GLY A 44 -8.81 15.15 11.67
CA GLY A 44 -7.79 14.10 11.68
C GLY A 44 -7.55 13.49 10.29
N GLY A 45 -8.57 13.41 9.45
CA GLY A 45 -8.48 12.90 8.07
C GLY A 45 -7.95 13.93 7.04
N ALA A 46 -7.89 15.21 7.39
CA ALA A 46 -7.49 16.26 6.46
C ALA A 46 -6.09 16.06 5.84
N PRO A 47 -5.04 15.61 6.56
CA PRO A 47 -3.74 15.36 5.95
C PRO A 47 -3.78 14.34 4.81
N GLN A 48 -4.54 13.25 4.99
CA GLN A 48 -4.71 12.23 3.96
C GLN A 48 -5.42 12.79 2.74
N ASN A 49 -6.48 13.56 2.94
CA ASN A 49 -7.20 14.20 1.83
C ASN A 49 -6.34 15.19 1.06
N ILE A 50 -5.58 16.03 1.76
CA ILE A 50 -4.63 16.97 1.12
C ILE A 50 -3.59 16.23 0.30
N PHE A 51 -3.03 15.15 0.85
CA PHE A 51 -2.08 14.32 0.11
C PHE A 51 -2.72 13.73 -1.15
N THR A 52 -3.93 13.19 -1.06
CA THR A 52 -4.66 12.61 -2.20
C THR A 52 -4.90 13.65 -3.29
N MET A 53 -5.37 14.85 -2.92
CA MET A 53 -5.60 15.91 -3.91
C MET A 53 -4.29 16.34 -4.59
N LEU A 54 -3.24 16.59 -3.82
CA LEU A 54 -1.94 16.93 -4.36
C LEU A 54 -1.38 15.84 -5.27
N ASN A 55 -1.40 14.59 -4.78
CA ASN A 55 -0.73 13.47 -5.42
C ASN A 55 -1.48 12.96 -6.66
N ASP A 56 -2.80 12.90 -6.60
CA ASP A 56 -3.62 12.24 -7.64
C ASP A 56 -4.30 13.23 -8.59
N ALA A 57 -4.66 14.43 -8.10
CA ALA A 57 -5.33 15.44 -8.90
C ALA A 57 -4.39 16.49 -9.48
N ASP A 58 -3.47 17.04 -8.68
CA ASP A 58 -2.69 18.22 -9.09
C ASP A 58 -1.33 17.88 -9.69
N MET A 59 -0.69 16.79 -9.23
CA MET A 59 0.67 16.47 -9.63
C MET A 59 0.76 16.07 -11.12
N ARG A 60 1.69 16.70 -11.84
CA ARG A 60 2.04 16.39 -13.23
C ARG A 60 3.54 16.13 -13.31
N PHE A 61 3.93 15.10 -14.05
CA PHE A 61 5.34 14.67 -14.12
C PHE A 61 6.06 15.20 -15.38
N GLY A 62 5.33 15.62 -16.40
CA GLY A 62 5.91 16.02 -17.70
C GLY A 62 6.12 14.83 -18.62
N ASP A 63 6.95 15.04 -19.65
CA ASP A 63 7.22 14.05 -20.68
C ASP A 63 8.62 13.46 -20.50
N ILE A 64 8.79 12.24 -20.99
CA ILE A 64 10.09 11.56 -21.16
C ILE A 64 10.25 11.14 -22.62
N THR A 65 11.48 10.81 -23.01
CA THR A 65 11.77 10.22 -24.32
C THR A 65 11.79 8.70 -24.18
N ASP A 66 10.92 8.00 -24.87
CA ASP A 66 10.83 6.53 -24.82
C ASP A 66 11.97 5.83 -25.60
N ALA A 67 11.89 4.51 -25.77
CA ALA A 67 12.91 3.73 -26.44
C ALA A 67 12.96 3.99 -27.96
N ASP A 68 11.84 4.38 -28.55
CA ASP A 68 11.70 4.70 -29.97
C ASP A 68 12.12 6.14 -30.31
N GLY A 69 12.38 6.96 -29.27
CA GLY A 69 12.78 8.36 -29.40
C GLY A 69 11.60 9.34 -29.36
N ASP A 70 10.41 8.86 -29.10
CA ASP A 70 9.21 9.69 -29.04
C ASP A 70 9.03 10.31 -27.65
N LYS A 71 8.50 11.56 -27.64
CA LYS A 71 8.11 12.20 -26.39
C LYS A 71 6.74 11.70 -25.93
N VAL A 72 6.70 11.12 -24.75
CA VAL A 72 5.51 10.52 -24.18
C VAL A 72 5.27 11.00 -22.75
N PRO A 73 4.02 11.22 -22.36
CA PRO A 73 3.71 11.69 -21.02
C PRO A 73 4.04 10.63 -19.96
N LEU A 74 4.74 11.07 -18.91
CA LEU A 74 4.98 10.26 -17.73
C LEU A 74 3.76 10.34 -16.81
N THR A 75 3.19 9.19 -16.49
CA THR A 75 2.12 9.05 -15.51
C THR A 75 2.48 7.99 -14.49
N LYS A 76 1.82 7.98 -13.33
CA LYS A 76 2.03 6.92 -12.31
C LYS A 76 1.78 5.52 -12.87
N GLY A 77 0.72 5.35 -13.67
CA GLY A 77 0.38 4.07 -14.28
C GLY A 77 1.41 3.57 -15.29
N ARG A 78 2.10 4.48 -15.99
CA ARG A 78 3.14 4.13 -16.97
C ARG A 78 4.55 4.07 -16.38
N TYR A 79 4.75 4.57 -15.16
CA TYR A 79 6.09 4.68 -14.56
C TYR A 79 6.80 3.32 -14.47
N VAL A 80 6.11 2.30 -13.96
CA VAL A 80 6.71 0.96 -13.82
C VAL A 80 7.07 0.38 -15.19
N THR A 81 6.19 0.53 -16.20
CA THR A 81 6.48 0.09 -17.57
C THR A 81 7.77 0.71 -18.13
N PHE A 82 8.01 2.01 -17.84
CA PHE A 82 9.27 2.63 -18.23
C PHE A 82 10.48 2.11 -17.43
N LEU A 83 10.31 1.72 -16.18
CA LEU A 83 11.37 1.09 -15.38
C LEU A 83 11.68 -0.35 -15.81
N GLU A 84 10.77 -1.01 -16.50
CA GLU A 84 10.94 -2.34 -17.09
C GLU A 84 11.60 -2.27 -18.49
N SER A 85 11.76 -1.09 -19.07
CA SER A 85 12.44 -0.92 -20.35
C SER A 85 13.84 -1.52 -20.32
N SER A 86 14.26 -2.20 -21.39
CA SER A 86 15.64 -2.64 -21.59
C SER A 86 16.61 -1.46 -21.74
N ASP A 87 16.13 -0.32 -22.26
CA ASP A 87 16.93 0.92 -22.39
C ASP A 87 17.11 1.61 -21.03
N ARG A 88 18.35 1.58 -20.51
CA ARG A 88 18.68 2.22 -19.23
C ARG A 88 18.45 3.74 -19.22
N ARG A 89 18.58 4.40 -20.37
CA ARG A 89 18.31 5.84 -20.49
C ARG A 89 16.85 6.15 -20.16
N VAL A 90 15.93 5.36 -20.71
CA VAL A 90 14.47 5.51 -20.45
C VAL A 90 14.19 5.31 -18.96
N ARG A 91 14.71 4.26 -18.35
CA ARG A 91 14.54 3.99 -16.92
C ARG A 91 15.00 5.16 -16.05
N LYS A 92 16.22 5.65 -16.33
CA LYS A 92 16.83 6.78 -15.62
C LYS A 92 16.02 8.06 -15.78
N GLU A 93 15.62 8.38 -17.01
CA GLU A 93 14.84 9.58 -17.32
C GLU A 93 13.48 9.55 -16.63
N ALA A 94 12.76 8.43 -16.69
CA ALA A 94 11.49 8.23 -15.99
C ALA A 94 11.63 8.42 -14.47
N PHE A 95 12.65 7.80 -13.86
CA PHE A 95 12.92 7.95 -12.44
C PHE A 95 13.21 9.41 -12.06
N GLN A 96 14.13 10.05 -12.77
CA GLN A 96 14.52 11.43 -12.47
C GLN A 96 13.36 12.41 -12.64
N THR A 97 12.56 12.26 -13.70
CA THR A 97 11.42 13.11 -14.02
C THR A 97 10.31 12.97 -12.97
N LEU A 98 10.01 11.73 -12.54
CA LEU A 98 9.05 11.49 -11.47
C LEU A 98 9.48 12.16 -10.16
N TYR A 99 10.69 11.84 -9.69
CA TYR A 99 11.17 12.35 -8.41
C TYR A 99 11.46 13.86 -8.42
N ALA A 100 11.82 14.43 -9.56
CA ALA A 100 11.94 15.89 -9.68
C ALA A 100 10.61 16.60 -9.38
N SER A 101 9.47 16.01 -9.79
CA SER A 101 8.14 16.54 -9.49
C SER A 101 7.81 16.45 -7.99
N TYR A 102 8.12 15.32 -7.35
CA TYR A 102 7.96 15.17 -5.90
C TYR A 102 8.87 16.12 -5.11
N LEU A 103 10.13 16.31 -5.56
CA LEU A 103 11.06 17.23 -4.90
C LEU A 103 10.60 18.68 -4.95
N LYS A 104 9.90 19.11 -5.99
CA LYS A 104 9.27 20.44 -6.04
C LYS A 104 8.24 20.65 -4.95
N GLN A 105 7.59 19.59 -4.50
CA GLN A 105 6.53 19.59 -3.48
C GLN A 105 7.02 19.12 -2.10
N LYS A 106 8.32 18.96 -1.90
CA LYS A 106 8.89 18.33 -0.69
C LYS A 106 8.41 18.94 0.63
N ASN A 107 8.26 20.26 0.67
CA ASN A 107 7.86 20.95 1.90
C ASN A 107 6.37 20.69 2.21
N THR A 108 5.51 20.71 1.19
CA THR A 108 4.09 20.39 1.33
C THR A 108 3.91 18.92 1.75
N LEU A 109 4.62 18.00 1.11
CA LEU A 109 4.60 16.58 1.46
C LEU A 109 5.09 16.35 2.89
N ALA A 110 6.19 17.00 3.28
CA ALA A 110 6.70 16.89 4.65
C ALA A 110 5.73 17.46 5.68
N ALA A 111 5.08 18.58 5.41
CA ALA A 111 4.08 19.17 6.29
C ALA A 111 2.84 18.28 6.42
N THR A 112 2.37 17.72 5.32
CA THR A 112 1.23 16.79 5.29
C THR A 112 1.52 15.52 6.07
N TYR A 113 2.69 14.92 5.86
CA TYR A 113 3.13 13.75 6.63
C TYR A 113 3.25 14.06 8.12
N ALA A 114 3.89 15.18 8.48
CA ALA A 114 4.01 15.59 9.89
C ALA A 114 2.63 15.83 10.54
N ALA A 115 1.65 16.34 9.79
CA ALA A 115 0.29 16.53 10.27
C ALA A 115 -0.41 15.17 10.53
N SER A 116 -0.23 14.19 9.63
CA SER A 116 -0.74 12.81 9.83
C SER A 116 -0.16 12.19 11.10
N VAL A 117 1.17 12.23 11.29
CA VAL A 117 1.82 11.71 12.49
C VAL A 117 1.31 12.39 13.76
N LYS A 118 1.12 13.71 13.74
CA LYS A 118 0.56 14.45 14.89
C LYS A 118 -0.88 14.04 15.19
N SER A 119 -1.69 13.76 14.16
CA SER A 119 -3.05 13.24 14.34
C SER A 119 -3.02 11.89 15.04
N ASP A 120 -2.18 10.95 14.58
CA ASP A 120 -2.06 9.63 15.19
C ASP A 120 -1.61 9.69 16.64
N VAL A 121 -0.62 10.54 16.94
CA VAL A 121 -0.15 10.76 18.31
C VAL A 121 -1.22 11.38 19.20
N PHE A 122 -2.00 12.33 18.67
CA PHE A 122 -3.11 12.95 19.38
C PHE A 122 -4.17 11.91 19.77
N PHE A 123 -4.66 11.12 18.81
CA PHE A 123 -5.70 10.11 19.07
C PHE A 123 -5.21 9.01 20.00
N ALA A 124 -3.96 8.56 19.85
CA ALA A 124 -3.37 7.58 20.76
C ALA A 124 -3.32 8.11 22.20
N SER A 125 -2.85 9.33 22.39
CA SER A 125 -2.77 9.97 23.71
C SER A 125 -4.17 10.21 24.30
N ALA A 126 -5.10 10.75 23.51
CA ALA A 126 -6.46 11.00 23.98
C ALA A 126 -7.16 9.73 24.44
N ARG A 127 -6.95 8.60 23.75
CA ARG A 127 -7.52 7.29 24.09
C ARG A 127 -6.66 6.46 25.04
N LYS A 128 -5.64 7.04 25.65
CA LYS A 128 -4.76 6.42 26.66
C LYS A 128 -4.01 5.19 26.15
N TYR A 129 -3.56 5.22 24.90
CA TYR A 129 -2.59 4.26 24.41
C TYR A 129 -1.17 4.74 24.70
N ASP A 130 -0.26 3.81 24.96
CA ASP A 130 1.15 4.13 25.25
C ASP A 130 1.87 4.76 24.04
N SER A 131 1.40 4.50 22.83
CA SER A 131 1.94 5.07 21.58
C SER A 131 0.95 4.94 20.43
N ALA A 132 1.16 5.71 19.35
CA ALA A 132 0.42 5.56 18.10
C ALA A 132 0.57 4.14 17.51
N ARG A 133 1.77 3.54 17.64
CA ARG A 133 2.03 2.15 17.24
C ARG A 133 1.18 1.16 18.04
N ALA A 134 1.09 1.35 19.36
CA ALA A 134 0.24 0.50 20.20
C ALA A 134 -1.23 0.60 19.80
N MET A 135 -1.71 1.82 19.54
CA MET A 135 -3.08 2.03 19.05
C MET A 135 -3.32 1.34 17.70
N ALA A 136 -2.40 1.49 16.75
CA ALA A 136 -2.54 0.91 15.40
C ALA A 136 -2.60 -0.62 15.39
N LEU A 137 -1.95 -1.29 16.34
CA LEU A 137 -1.91 -2.75 16.45
C LEU A 137 -3.01 -3.31 17.36
N TYR A 138 -3.74 -2.44 18.05
CA TYR A 138 -4.63 -2.85 19.13
C TYR A 138 -5.90 -3.54 18.64
N ASP A 139 -6.49 -3.06 17.57
CA ASP A 139 -7.76 -3.59 17.05
C ASP A 139 -7.60 -5.04 16.58
N ASP A 140 -6.47 -5.36 15.95
CA ASP A 140 -6.11 -6.71 15.51
C ASP A 140 -5.49 -7.57 16.63
N ASN A 141 -5.38 -7.02 17.84
CA ASN A 141 -4.75 -7.66 19.00
C ASN A 141 -3.32 -8.18 18.72
N ILE A 142 -2.55 -7.40 17.96
CA ILE A 142 -1.17 -7.74 17.60
C ILE A 142 -0.22 -7.22 18.68
N PRO A 143 0.54 -8.09 19.36
CA PRO A 143 1.57 -7.66 20.32
C PRO A 143 2.65 -6.82 19.63
N LEU A 144 3.18 -5.79 20.33
CA LEU A 144 4.28 -4.95 19.83
C LEU A 144 5.51 -5.78 19.43
N SER A 145 5.75 -6.90 20.11
CA SER A 145 6.85 -7.82 19.83
C SER A 145 6.77 -8.44 18.43
N VAL A 146 5.58 -8.60 17.85
CA VAL A 146 5.42 -9.10 16.48
C VAL A 146 5.94 -8.06 15.48
N TYR A 147 5.60 -6.79 15.70
CA TYR A 147 6.11 -5.69 14.89
C TYR A 147 7.63 -5.55 14.98
N ASP A 148 8.17 -5.58 16.20
CA ASP A 148 9.62 -5.48 16.44
C ASP A 148 10.36 -6.67 15.82
N ASN A 149 9.86 -7.90 16.01
CA ASN A 149 10.43 -9.11 15.41
C ASN A 149 10.40 -9.09 13.88
N LEU A 150 9.37 -8.50 13.26
CA LEU A 150 9.35 -8.34 11.80
C LEU A 150 10.54 -7.48 11.33
N ILE A 151 10.77 -6.33 11.98
CA ILE A 151 11.88 -5.44 11.65
C ILE A 151 13.23 -6.14 11.86
N GLU A 152 13.41 -6.79 13.00
CA GLU A 152 14.64 -7.52 13.33
C GLU A 152 14.91 -8.65 12.31
N THR A 153 13.87 -9.41 11.97
CA THR A 153 13.98 -10.50 10.98
C THR A 153 14.35 -9.99 9.60
N VAL A 154 13.73 -8.89 9.14
CA VAL A 154 14.09 -8.25 7.87
C VAL A 154 15.54 -7.78 7.91
N HIS A 155 15.96 -7.08 8.97
CA HIS A 155 17.35 -6.61 9.11
C HIS A 155 18.36 -7.76 9.11
N ALA A 156 18.09 -8.84 9.82
CA ALA A 156 18.96 -10.02 9.86
C ALA A 156 19.13 -10.68 8.49
N ASN A 157 18.15 -10.52 7.60
CA ASN A 157 18.13 -11.12 6.28
C ASN A 157 18.44 -10.16 5.10
N LEU A 158 18.77 -8.89 5.39
CA LEU A 158 19.12 -7.91 4.34
C LEU A 158 20.28 -8.37 3.46
N HIS A 159 21.20 -9.18 3.99
CA HIS A 159 22.31 -9.74 3.22
C HIS A 159 21.84 -10.57 2.02
N LEU A 160 20.67 -11.19 2.06
CA LEU A 160 20.06 -11.91 0.93
C LEU A 160 19.63 -10.94 -0.16
N MET A 161 19.02 -9.82 0.22
CA MET A 161 18.65 -8.75 -0.71
C MET A 161 19.89 -8.13 -1.36
N HIS A 162 20.94 -7.88 -0.57
CA HIS A 162 22.21 -7.36 -1.10
C HIS A 162 22.85 -8.34 -2.10
N ARG A 163 22.80 -9.65 -1.83
CA ARG A 163 23.26 -10.69 -2.78
C ARG A 163 22.44 -10.67 -4.08
N TYR A 164 21.12 -10.53 -3.97
CA TYR A 164 20.24 -10.43 -5.14
C TYR A 164 20.56 -9.18 -5.98
N VAL A 165 20.74 -8.01 -5.35
CA VAL A 165 21.13 -6.78 -6.06
C VAL A 165 22.51 -6.93 -6.71
N ALA A 166 23.46 -7.58 -6.05
CA ALA A 166 24.78 -7.87 -6.63
C ALA A 166 24.69 -8.81 -7.85
N LEU A 167 23.78 -9.80 -7.80
CA LEU A 167 23.50 -10.66 -8.94
C LEU A 167 22.90 -9.85 -10.11
N ARG A 168 21.91 -8.97 -9.84
CA ARG A 168 21.34 -8.06 -10.83
C ARG A 168 22.42 -7.21 -11.50
N LYS A 169 23.32 -6.61 -10.71
CA LYS A 169 24.45 -5.85 -11.20
C LYS A 169 25.25 -6.63 -12.24
N LYS A 170 25.60 -7.89 -11.91
CA LYS A 170 26.37 -8.77 -12.78
C LYS A 170 25.62 -9.13 -14.06
N LEU A 171 24.35 -9.53 -13.95
CA LEU A 171 23.53 -9.96 -15.09
C LEU A 171 23.22 -8.81 -16.05
N LEU A 172 22.99 -7.61 -15.52
CA LEU A 172 22.75 -6.41 -16.32
C LEU A 172 24.05 -5.75 -16.86
N GLY A 173 25.23 -6.26 -16.50
CA GLY A 173 26.50 -5.71 -16.94
C GLY A 173 26.74 -4.26 -16.47
N LEU A 174 26.28 -3.89 -15.28
CA LEU A 174 26.35 -2.52 -14.80
C LEU A 174 27.55 -2.31 -13.88
N ASP A 175 28.21 -1.15 -13.98
CA ASP A 175 29.22 -0.72 -13.01
C ASP A 175 28.62 -0.34 -11.67
N GLU A 176 27.39 0.19 -11.65
CA GLU A 176 26.65 0.62 -10.48
C GLU A 176 25.15 0.41 -10.70
N VAL A 177 24.46 -0.16 -9.70
CA VAL A 177 23.01 -0.36 -9.70
C VAL A 177 22.33 0.82 -9.01
N HIS A 178 21.41 1.44 -9.68
CA HIS A 178 20.52 2.49 -9.14
C HIS A 178 19.10 1.97 -8.94
N MET A 179 18.27 2.73 -8.23
CA MET A 179 16.87 2.37 -8.00
C MET A 179 16.09 2.12 -9.29
N TYR A 180 16.41 2.84 -10.36
CA TYR A 180 15.80 2.64 -11.68
C TYR A 180 16.24 1.38 -12.43
N ASP A 181 17.22 0.63 -11.90
CA ASP A 181 17.66 -0.64 -12.48
C ASP A 181 16.99 -1.87 -11.82
N LEU A 182 16.19 -1.66 -10.76
CA LEU A 182 15.61 -2.77 -9.99
C LEU A 182 14.46 -3.49 -10.71
N TYR A 183 13.82 -2.84 -11.68
CA TYR A 183 12.73 -3.43 -12.47
C TYR A 183 13.17 -3.93 -13.84
N ALA A 184 14.42 -3.62 -14.25
CA ALA A 184 14.95 -4.09 -15.52
C ALA A 184 14.88 -5.62 -15.62
N PRO A 185 14.42 -6.19 -16.75
CA PRO A 185 14.38 -7.64 -16.95
C PRO A 185 15.77 -8.24 -16.86
N LEU A 186 15.89 -9.42 -16.24
CA LEU A 186 17.14 -10.18 -16.10
C LEU A 186 17.27 -11.31 -17.13
N VAL A 187 16.18 -11.62 -17.79
CA VAL A 187 16.08 -12.64 -18.85
C VAL A 187 15.53 -11.95 -20.09
N ASP A 188 15.85 -12.48 -21.24
CA ASP A 188 15.32 -11.98 -22.50
C ASP A 188 13.79 -12.03 -22.47
N ASP A 189 13.19 -10.99 -23.00
CA ASP A 189 11.74 -10.84 -22.99
C ASP A 189 11.11 -11.92 -23.90
N VAL A 190 10.15 -12.65 -23.35
CA VAL A 190 9.27 -13.49 -24.15
C VAL A 190 8.08 -12.61 -24.49
N ASP A 191 8.10 -12.01 -25.68
CA ASP A 191 7.00 -11.14 -26.16
C ASP A 191 5.72 -11.97 -26.39
N VAL A 192 5.03 -12.29 -25.31
CA VAL A 192 3.71 -12.92 -25.34
C VAL A 192 2.66 -11.82 -25.34
N LYS A 193 2.17 -11.48 -26.52
CA LYS A 193 1.02 -10.57 -26.65
C LYS A 193 -0.25 -11.34 -26.38
N ILE A 194 -0.89 -11.06 -25.26
CA ILE A 194 -2.21 -11.59 -24.91
C ILE A 194 -3.22 -10.49 -25.18
N THR A 195 -4.14 -10.74 -26.10
CA THR A 195 -5.24 -9.81 -26.36
C THR A 195 -6.22 -9.79 -25.19
N PHE A 196 -7.03 -8.73 -25.10
CA PHE A 196 -8.06 -8.64 -24.07
C PHE A 196 -9.05 -9.82 -24.13
N GLU A 197 -9.43 -10.25 -25.33
CA GLU A 197 -10.35 -11.39 -25.53
C GLU A 197 -9.71 -12.70 -25.06
N GLU A 198 -8.44 -12.96 -25.37
CA GLU A 198 -7.72 -14.13 -24.87
C GLU A 198 -7.58 -14.11 -23.35
N ALA A 199 -7.36 -12.93 -22.77
CA ALA A 199 -7.32 -12.76 -21.31
C ALA A 199 -8.68 -13.09 -20.67
N LYS A 200 -9.79 -12.60 -21.24
CA LYS A 200 -11.16 -12.93 -20.80
C LYS A 200 -11.41 -14.44 -20.81
N GLU A 201 -11.15 -15.10 -21.92
CA GLU A 201 -11.32 -16.57 -22.03
C GLU A 201 -10.48 -17.32 -20.99
N THR A 202 -9.24 -16.87 -20.77
CA THR A 202 -8.33 -17.49 -19.80
C THR A 202 -8.87 -17.34 -18.37
N VAL A 203 -9.34 -16.16 -18.02
CA VAL A 203 -9.92 -15.87 -16.70
C VAL A 203 -11.22 -16.66 -16.49
N GLU A 204 -12.10 -16.73 -17.49
CA GLU A 204 -13.35 -17.51 -17.42
C GLU A 204 -13.06 -19.01 -17.21
N LYS A 205 -12.09 -19.57 -17.93
CA LYS A 205 -11.66 -20.96 -17.77
C LYS A 205 -11.04 -21.22 -16.39
N ALA A 206 -10.18 -20.33 -15.93
CA ALA A 206 -9.52 -20.45 -14.62
C ALA A 206 -10.52 -20.38 -13.46
N LEU A 207 -11.55 -19.56 -13.57
CA LEU A 207 -12.55 -19.34 -12.52
C LEU A 207 -13.78 -20.25 -12.65
N ALA A 208 -13.80 -21.16 -13.63
CA ALA A 208 -14.91 -22.13 -13.79
C ALA A 208 -15.13 -22.98 -12.53
N VAL A 209 -14.07 -23.24 -11.76
CA VAL A 209 -14.12 -23.96 -10.47
C VAL A 209 -15.02 -23.29 -9.44
N MET A 210 -15.29 -21.96 -9.55
CA MET A 210 -16.15 -21.21 -8.66
C MET A 210 -17.65 -21.47 -8.87
N GLY A 211 -18.00 -22.21 -9.91
CA GLY A 211 -19.36 -22.58 -10.24
C GLY A 211 -20.13 -21.57 -11.10
N LYS A 212 -21.23 -22.04 -11.69
CA LYS A 212 -21.97 -21.33 -12.72
C LYS A 212 -22.47 -19.93 -12.31
N LYS A 213 -22.94 -19.76 -11.10
CA LYS A 213 -23.44 -18.46 -10.60
C LYS A 213 -22.35 -17.39 -10.61
N TYR A 214 -21.14 -17.80 -10.24
CA TYR A 214 -19.96 -16.90 -10.23
C TYR A 214 -19.54 -16.57 -11.66
N THR A 215 -19.38 -17.57 -12.51
CA THR A 215 -18.94 -17.36 -13.89
C THR A 215 -19.94 -16.60 -14.74
N ASP A 216 -21.25 -16.74 -14.53
CA ASP A 216 -22.27 -15.93 -15.21
C ASP A 216 -22.14 -14.44 -14.83
N ALA A 217 -21.91 -14.13 -13.54
CA ALA A 217 -21.70 -12.77 -13.07
C ALA A 217 -20.37 -12.18 -13.59
N LEU A 218 -19.31 -12.98 -13.63
CA LEU A 218 -18.01 -12.61 -14.19
C LEU A 218 -18.13 -12.29 -15.69
N HIS A 219 -18.74 -13.19 -16.47
CA HIS A 219 -18.97 -13.00 -17.90
C HIS A 219 -19.77 -11.72 -18.19
N TYR A 220 -20.84 -11.50 -17.42
CA TYR A 220 -21.63 -10.26 -17.55
C TYR A 220 -20.77 -9.02 -17.27
N GLY A 221 -20.00 -9.00 -16.17
CA GLY A 221 -19.16 -7.87 -15.81
C GLY A 221 -18.08 -7.55 -16.85
N MET A 222 -17.44 -8.58 -17.41
CA MET A 222 -16.40 -8.41 -18.44
C MET A 222 -16.94 -7.92 -19.79
N ASN A 223 -18.23 -8.06 -20.08
CA ASN A 223 -18.85 -7.69 -21.36
C ASN A 223 -19.77 -6.47 -21.26
N ALA A 224 -20.01 -5.94 -20.05
CA ALA A 224 -20.92 -4.81 -19.83
C ALA A 224 -20.25 -3.42 -19.84
N GLY A 225 -18.93 -3.35 -20.07
CA GLY A 225 -18.12 -2.12 -20.06
C GLY A 225 -17.77 -1.62 -21.44
#